data_1252a7b9dbe45b7a2302521336f00219
#
_entry.id   1252a7b9dbe45b7a2302521336f00219
#
_cell.length_a   1.000
_cell.length_b   1.000
_cell.length_c   1.000
_cell.angle_alpha   90.00
_cell.angle_beta   90.00
_cell.angle_gamma   90.00
#
_symmetry.space_group_name_H-M   'P 1'
#
loop_
_entity.id
_entity.type
_entity.pdbx_description
1 polymer ?
#
loop_
_entity_poly.entity_id
_entity_poly.type
_entity_poly.pdbx_seq_one_letter_code
_entity_poly.pdbx_strand_id
1 'polypeptide(L)'
;MRIFVAGASGVIGRHLVPLLVEGGHDVAGMTRTPGKVDWLRHVGAEPIVCDVFESDALLRAVARFSPDVVVHQLTDLPDDPAQVREQAAANSRMRREGTTNLVDAACTCGARVIAQSVAWSLPGDGGGAVGLLERTVLGADGVVVRYGQFFGPGTYYPITPPGPPRIHVGEAARRTVTLLEAPSGIVDIVDDSG
;
A
#
# COMPACT_ATOMS: atom_id res chain seq x y z
N MET A 1 -4.37 17.08 5.58
CA MET A 1 -3.30 16.71 4.63
C MET A 1 -3.92 16.20 3.33
N ARG A 2 -3.18 16.30 2.23
CA ARG A 2 -3.54 15.71 0.95
C ARG A 2 -2.83 14.34 0.82
N ILE A 3 -3.59 13.27 0.71
CA ILE A 3 -3.05 11.90 0.77
C ILE A 3 -3.40 11.14 -0.51
N PHE A 4 -2.37 10.68 -1.21
CA PHE A 4 -2.53 9.85 -2.41
C PHE A 4 -2.34 8.37 -2.02
N VAL A 5 -3.42 7.57 -2.13
CA VAL A 5 -3.38 6.14 -1.78
C VAL A 5 -3.29 5.31 -3.05
N ALA A 6 -2.13 4.76 -3.33
CA ALA A 6 -1.94 3.77 -4.38
C ALA A 6 -2.34 2.38 -3.89
N GLY A 7 -3.27 1.71 -4.58
CA GLY A 7 -3.89 0.46 -4.09
C GLY A 7 -5.12 0.71 -3.21
N ALA A 8 -5.79 1.84 -3.39
CA ALA A 8 -6.93 2.28 -2.58
C ALA A 8 -8.10 1.28 -2.54
N SER A 9 -8.31 0.51 -3.60
CA SER A 9 -9.39 -0.50 -3.68
C SER A 9 -8.95 -1.92 -3.30
N GLY A 10 -7.70 -2.10 -2.87
CA GLY A 10 -7.14 -3.37 -2.40
C GLY A 10 -7.60 -3.75 -0.99
N VAL A 11 -7.07 -4.86 -0.48
CA VAL A 11 -7.48 -5.45 0.81
C VAL A 11 -7.37 -4.42 1.95
N ILE A 12 -6.19 -3.86 2.18
CA ILE A 12 -6.01 -2.86 3.24
C ILE A 12 -6.54 -1.47 2.83
N GLY A 13 -6.45 -1.10 1.53
CA GLY A 13 -6.92 0.19 1.04
C GLY A 13 -8.39 0.46 1.33
N ARG A 14 -9.24 -0.57 1.24
CA ARG A 14 -10.67 -0.47 1.55
C ARG A 14 -10.97 -0.15 3.02
N HIS A 15 -10.07 -0.46 3.93
CA HIS A 15 -10.16 -0.10 5.34
C HIS A 15 -9.49 1.25 5.61
N LEU A 16 -8.40 1.55 4.91
CA LEU A 16 -7.59 2.74 5.15
C LEU A 16 -8.25 4.01 4.59
N VAL A 17 -8.76 3.97 3.35
CA VAL A 17 -9.32 5.15 2.68
C VAL A 17 -10.46 5.79 3.48
N PRO A 18 -11.48 5.05 3.96
CA PRO A 18 -12.53 5.64 4.79
C PRO A 18 -11.97 6.31 6.06
N LEU A 19 -11.02 5.68 6.76
CA LEU A 19 -10.40 6.25 7.96
C LEU A 19 -9.68 7.57 7.69
N LEU A 20 -9.00 7.67 6.55
CA LEU A 20 -8.32 8.91 6.15
C LEU A 20 -9.33 10.03 5.84
N VAL A 21 -10.40 9.72 5.13
CA VAL A 21 -11.48 10.68 4.82
C VAL A 21 -12.20 11.11 6.10
N GLU A 22 -12.57 10.19 6.99
CA GLU A 22 -13.17 10.46 8.29
C GLU A 22 -12.24 11.30 9.20
N GLY A 23 -10.93 11.13 9.04
CA GLY A 23 -9.89 11.94 9.70
C GLY A 23 -9.76 13.36 9.13
N GLY A 24 -10.58 13.75 8.15
CA GLY A 24 -10.59 15.08 7.54
C GLY A 24 -9.46 15.35 6.55
N HIS A 25 -8.88 14.30 5.97
CA HIS A 25 -7.87 14.42 4.92
C HIS A 25 -8.52 14.50 3.52
N ASP A 26 -7.88 15.25 2.61
CA ASP A 26 -8.18 15.17 1.18
C ASP A 26 -7.54 13.91 0.61
N VAL A 27 -8.32 12.94 0.17
CA VAL A 27 -7.82 11.63 -0.26
C VAL A 27 -8.04 11.41 -1.75
N ALA A 28 -6.95 11.14 -2.49
CA ALA A 28 -7.03 10.57 -3.83
C ALA A 28 -6.77 9.06 -3.77
N GLY A 29 -7.68 8.27 -4.30
CA GLY A 29 -7.58 6.81 -4.34
C GLY A 29 -7.22 6.32 -5.73
N MET A 30 -6.00 5.79 -5.91
CA MET A 30 -5.56 5.20 -7.18
C MET A 30 -5.96 3.73 -7.27
N THR A 31 -6.54 3.37 -8.40
CA THR A 31 -6.87 1.99 -8.80
C THR A 31 -6.62 1.77 -10.28
N ARG A 32 -6.19 0.57 -10.70
CA ARG A 32 -6.13 0.19 -12.12
C ARG A 32 -7.47 -0.31 -12.67
N THR A 33 -8.47 -0.48 -11.81
CA THR A 33 -9.77 -1.06 -12.14
C THR A 33 -10.85 0.02 -12.23
N PRO A 34 -11.34 0.40 -13.45
CA PRO A 34 -12.35 1.45 -13.61
C PRO A 34 -13.65 1.20 -12.82
N GLY A 35 -14.06 -0.06 -12.68
CA GLY A 35 -15.27 -0.45 -11.91
C GLY A 35 -15.18 -0.16 -10.40
N LYS A 36 -14.05 0.32 -9.87
CA LYS A 36 -13.90 0.71 -8.47
C LYS A 36 -14.08 2.23 -8.23
N VAL A 37 -14.24 2.99 -9.28
CA VAL A 37 -14.38 4.47 -9.24
C VAL A 37 -15.56 4.90 -8.38
N ASP A 38 -16.72 4.27 -8.55
CA ASP A 38 -17.94 4.66 -7.82
C ASP A 38 -17.83 4.36 -6.32
N TRP A 39 -17.16 3.27 -5.95
CA TRP A 39 -16.87 2.99 -4.55
C TRP A 39 -15.95 4.06 -3.95
N LEU A 40 -14.89 4.48 -4.64
CA LEU A 40 -13.99 5.54 -4.16
C LEU A 40 -14.72 6.87 -3.95
N ARG A 41 -15.60 7.25 -4.88
CA ARG A 41 -16.46 8.44 -4.72
C ARG A 41 -17.40 8.31 -3.53
N HIS A 42 -18.01 7.13 -3.36
CA HIS A 42 -18.95 6.86 -2.27
C HIS A 42 -18.30 7.03 -0.89
N VAL A 43 -17.02 6.62 -0.74
CA VAL A 43 -16.27 6.80 0.51
C VAL A 43 -15.61 8.17 0.65
N GLY A 44 -15.86 9.10 -0.27
CA GLY A 44 -15.38 10.48 -0.20
C GLY A 44 -13.99 10.72 -0.75
N ALA A 45 -13.40 9.76 -1.46
CA ALA A 45 -12.08 9.92 -2.10
C ALA A 45 -12.19 10.33 -3.58
N GLU A 46 -11.24 11.16 -4.06
CA GLU A 46 -11.09 11.43 -5.49
C GLU A 46 -10.57 10.18 -6.21
N PRO A 47 -11.32 9.58 -7.17
CA PRO A 47 -10.84 8.39 -7.85
C PRO A 47 -9.84 8.74 -8.95
N ILE A 48 -8.72 8.02 -8.96
CA ILE A 48 -7.70 8.11 -10.01
C ILE A 48 -7.52 6.73 -10.63
N VAL A 49 -7.91 6.60 -11.93
CA VAL A 49 -7.66 5.37 -12.69
C VAL A 49 -6.29 5.50 -13.34
N CYS A 50 -5.33 4.72 -12.84
CA CYS A 50 -3.96 4.72 -13.31
C CYS A 50 -3.30 3.38 -13.03
N ASP A 51 -2.46 2.90 -13.96
CA ASP A 51 -1.55 1.79 -13.71
C ASP A 51 -0.20 2.36 -13.24
N VAL A 52 0.35 1.78 -12.18
CA VAL A 52 1.64 2.20 -11.61
C VAL A 52 2.82 1.97 -12.57
N PHE A 53 2.65 1.07 -13.54
CA PHE A 53 3.66 0.79 -14.58
C PHE A 53 3.67 1.82 -15.72
N GLU A 54 2.64 2.66 -15.81
CA GLU A 54 2.55 3.78 -16.74
C GLU A 54 3.16 5.04 -16.09
N SER A 55 4.49 5.08 -15.99
CA SER A 55 5.24 6.08 -15.20
C SER A 55 4.87 7.53 -15.53
N ASP A 56 4.71 7.89 -16.81
CA ASP A 56 4.33 9.25 -17.21
C ASP A 56 2.90 9.62 -16.80
N ALA A 57 1.96 8.65 -16.86
CA ALA A 57 0.59 8.87 -16.43
C ALA A 57 0.51 9.00 -14.91
N LEU A 58 1.26 8.17 -14.19
CA LEU A 58 1.38 8.22 -12.73
C LEU A 58 1.96 9.56 -12.27
N LEU A 59 3.07 10.00 -12.87
CA LEU A 59 3.72 11.27 -12.55
C LEU A 59 2.73 12.44 -12.71
N ARG A 60 2.00 12.50 -13.84
CA ARG A 60 0.98 13.53 -14.04
C ARG A 60 -0.17 13.45 -13.04
N ALA A 61 -0.61 12.24 -12.66
CA ALA A 61 -1.69 12.05 -11.71
C ALA A 61 -1.28 12.52 -10.30
N VAL A 62 -0.09 12.14 -9.84
CA VAL A 62 0.46 12.56 -8.54
C VAL A 62 0.72 14.06 -8.54
N ALA A 63 1.36 14.62 -9.57
CA ALA A 63 1.63 16.05 -9.67
C ALA A 63 0.34 16.89 -9.68
N ARG A 64 -0.69 16.45 -10.41
CA ARG A 64 -2.00 17.13 -10.42
C ARG A 64 -2.67 17.15 -9.05
N PHE A 65 -2.62 16.04 -8.33
CA PHE A 65 -3.19 15.97 -6.99
C PHE A 65 -2.32 16.70 -5.97
N SER A 66 -1.00 16.79 -6.18
CA SER A 66 -0.03 17.45 -5.29
C SER A 66 -0.18 17.00 -3.82
N PRO A 67 0.12 15.73 -3.52
CA PRO A 67 -0.04 15.18 -2.17
C PRO A 67 1.05 15.66 -1.21
N ASP A 68 0.72 15.69 0.09
CA ASP A 68 1.69 15.76 1.18
C ASP A 68 2.30 14.39 1.46
N VAL A 69 1.47 13.33 1.30
CA VAL A 69 1.83 11.94 1.58
C VAL A 69 1.32 11.02 0.47
N VAL A 70 2.18 10.12 0.01
CA VAL A 70 1.84 8.99 -0.86
C VAL A 70 1.87 7.71 -0.04
N VAL A 71 0.74 7.02 0.06
CA VAL A 71 0.61 5.73 0.74
C VAL A 71 0.59 4.62 -0.30
N HIS A 72 1.66 3.83 -0.35
CA HIS A 72 1.84 2.72 -1.27
C HIS A 72 1.33 1.41 -0.65
N GLN A 73 0.15 0.97 -1.10
CA GLN A 73 -0.49 -0.29 -0.69
C GLN A 73 -0.67 -1.25 -1.88
N LEU A 74 0.12 -1.06 -2.94
CA LEU A 74 0.02 -1.91 -4.13
C LEU A 74 0.65 -3.28 -3.89
N THR A 75 -0.09 -4.30 -4.28
CA THR A 75 0.39 -5.67 -4.50
C THR A 75 -0.19 -6.19 -5.80
N ASP A 76 0.44 -7.20 -6.37
CA ASP A 76 -0.10 -7.95 -7.50
C ASP A 76 -0.26 -9.41 -7.08
N LEU A 77 -1.13 -9.60 -6.07
CA LEU A 77 -1.49 -10.90 -5.52
C LEU A 77 -2.82 -11.37 -6.15
N PRO A 78 -2.95 -12.66 -6.49
CA PRO A 78 -4.21 -13.22 -7.00
C PRO A 78 -5.29 -13.24 -5.90
N ASP A 79 -6.55 -13.35 -6.31
CA ASP A 79 -7.66 -13.51 -5.37
C ASP A 79 -7.63 -14.91 -4.70
N ASP A 80 -7.14 -15.94 -5.42
CA ASP A 80 -6.99 -17.29 -4.90
C ASP A 80 -5.60 -17.49 -4.28
N PRO A 81 -5.51 -17.78 -2.96
CA PRO A 81 -4.22 -17.98 -2.28
C PRO A 81 -3.41 -19.16 -2.85
N ALA A 82 -4.04 -20.15 -3.48
CA ALA A 82 -3.35 -21.28 -4.11
C ALA A 82 -2.46 -20.84 -5.29
N GLN A 83 -2.78 -19.71 -5.94
CA GLN A 83 -2.06 -19.17 -7.09
C GLN A 83 -0.91 -18.23 -6.70
N VAL A 84 -0.76 -17.87 -5.44
CA VAL A 84 0.26 -16.89 -4.98
C VAL A 84 1.68 -17.29 -5.39
N ARG A 85 2.01 -18.58 -5.32
CA ARG A 85 3.33 -19.08 -5.70
C ARG A 85 3.57 -18.96 -7.21
N GLU A 86 2.58 -19.27 -8.02
CA GLU A 86 2.66 -19.20 -9.47
C GLU A 86 2.78 -17.76 -9.95
N GLN A 87 2.06 -16.84 -9.32
CA GLN A 87 2.03 -15.41 -9.67
C GLN A 87 3.04 -14.55 -8.90
N ALA A 88 4.00 -15.17 -8.20
CA ALA A 88 4.99 -14.46 -7.38
C ALA A 88 5.83 -13.43 -8.18
N ALA A 89 6.09 -13.69 -9.46
CA ALA A 89 6.86 -12.79 -10.33
C ALA A 89 6.15 -11.44 -10.54
N ALA A 90 4.82 -11.44 -10.68
CA ALA A 90 4.03 -10.21 -10.84
C ALA A 90 4.14 -9.33 -9.58
N ASN A 91 4.04 -9.94 -8.40
CA ASN A 91 4.19 -9.21 -7.15
C ASN A 91 5.64 -8.74 -6.90
N SER A 92 6.64 -9.50 -7.34
CA SER A 92 8.04 -9.06 -7.32
C SER A 92 8.28 -7.85 -8.24
N ARG A 93 7.67 -7.84 -9.44
CA ARG A 93 7.69 -6.69 -10.36
C ARG A 93 7.02 -5.47 -9.72
N MET A 94 5.86 -5.63 -9.09
CA MET A 94 5.17 -4.57 -8.36
C MET A 94 6.06 -3.93 -7.29
N ARG A 95 6.75 -4.74 -6.51
CA ARG A 95 7.67 -4.28 -5.47
C ARG A 95 8.91 -3.55 -6.03
N ARG A 96 9.41 -3.94 -7.19
CA ARG A 96 10.57 -3.28 -7.82
C ARG A 96 10.17 -2.06 -8.62
N GLU A 97 9.51 -2.31 -9.75
CA GLU A 97 9.18 -1.29 -10.73
C GLU A 97 8.06 -0.35 -10.22
N GLY A 98 6.98 -0.93 -9.68
CA GLY A 98 5.86 -0.14 -9.15
C GLY A 98 6.27 0.77 -8.00
N THR A 99 7.13 0.29 -7.08
CA THR A 99 7.64 1.13 -5.98
C THR A 99 8.53 2.23 -6.50
N THR A 100 9.47 1.95 -7.42
CA THR A 100 10.36 2.97 -8.00
C THR A 100 9.55 4.07 -8.66
N ASN A 101 8.61 3.72 -9.54
CA ASN A 101 7.77 4.69 -10.24
C ASN A 101 6.97 5.56 -9.28
N LEU A 102 6.44 4.97 -8.20
CA LEU A 102 5.63 5.71 -7.22
C LEU A 102 6.48 6.63 -6.34
N VAL A 103 7.67 6.19 -5.93
CA VAL A 103 8.62 7.02 -5.16
C VAL A 103 9.12 8.18 -6.02
N ASP A 104 9.48 7.93 -7.29
CA ASP A 104 9.91 8.98 -8.22
C ASP A 104 8.81 10.03 -8.40
N ALA A 105 7.55 9.59 -8.61
CA ALA A 105 6.42 10.51 -8.72
C ALA A 105 6.19 11.32 -7.44
N ALA A 106 6.30 10.71 -6.25
CA ALA A 106 6.19 11.39 -4.98
C ALA A 106 7.29 12.44 -4.77
N CYS A 107 8.54 12.10 -5.09
CA CYS A 107 9.68 12.99 -4.96
C CYS A 107 9.54 14.27 -5.81
N THR A 108 8.92 14.20 -7.00
CA THR A 108 8.69 15.39 -7.84
C THR A 108 7.79 16.45 -7.19
N CYS A 109 6.95 16.03 -6.24
CA CYS A 109 6.04 16.90 -5.49
C CYS A 109 6.55 17.21 -4.07
N GLY A 110 7.69 16.65 -3.67
CA GLY A 110 8.16 16.70 -2.29
C GLY A 110 7.27 15.91 -1.30
N ALA A 111 6.46 15.00 -1.82
CA ALA A 111 5.57 14.18 -1.00
C ALA A 111 6.34 13.07 -0.29
N ARG A 112 5.96 12.84 0.97
CA ARG A 112 6.48 11.74 1.76
C ARG A 112 5.89 10.41 1.32
N VAL A 113 6.66 9.32 1.40
CA VAL A 113 6.20 7.98 1.07
C VAL A 113 6.05 7.10 2.31
N ILE A 114 4.91 6.42 2.43
CA ILE A 114 4.66 5.35 3.40
C ILE A 114 4.34 4.10 2.58
N ALA A 115 5.17 3.05 2.67
CA ALA A 115 4.99 1.87 1.83
C ALA A 115 4.82 0.59 2.64
N GLN A 116 3.88 -0.26 2.19
CA GLN A 116 3.71 -1.59 2.77
C GLN A 116 4.88 -2.51 2.41
N SER A 117 5.30 -3.27 3.40
CA SER A 117 6.21 -4.40 3.30
C SER A 117 5.65 -5.58 4.10
N VAL A 118 6.44 -6.60 4.35
CA VAL A 118 6.03 -7.82 5.06
C VAL A 118 6.94 -8.11 6.26
N ALA A 119 6.35 -8.54 7.37
CA ALA A 119 7.06 -8.82 8.63
C ALA A 119 7.64 -10.26 8.68
N TRP A 120 7.72 -10.94 7.54
CA TRP A 120 8.33 -12.28 7.45
C TRP A 120 9.29 -12.36 6.27
N SER A 121 10.22 -13.30 6.34
CA SER A 121 11.21 -13.52 5.28
C SER A 121 10.59 -14.22 4.08
N LEU A 122 10.86 -13.68 2.89
CA LEU A 122 10.55 -14.33 1.62
C LEU A 122 11.82 -14.91 0.99
N PRO A 123 11.80 -16.14 0.47
CA PRO A 123 12.95 -16.74 -0.18
C PRO A 123 13.18 -16.15 -1.59
N GLY A 124 14.43 -16.23 -2.06
CA GLY A 124 14.81 -15.98 -3.45
C GLY A 124 14.44 -14.58 -3.96
N ASP A 125 13.84 -14.55 -5.15
CA ASP A 125 13.49 -13.30 -5.84
C ASP A 125 12.50 -12.43 -5.05
N GLY A 126 11.57 -13.03 -4.33
CA GLY A 126 10.62 -12.30 -3.48
C GLY A 126 11.29 -11.52 -2.36
N GLY A 127 12.30 -12.09 -1.70
CA GLY A 127 13.10 -11.42 -0.69
C GLY A 127 13.95 -10.30 -1.27
N GLY A 128 14.54 -10.51 -2.44
CA GLY A 128 15.27 -9.47 -3.17
C GLY A 128 14.38 -8.28 -3.55
N ALA A 129 13.14 -8.54 -3.96
CA ALA A 129 12.17 -7.50 -4.31
C ALA A 129 11.70 -6.71 -3.09
N VAL A 130 11.46 -7.37 -1.95
CA VAL A 130 11.16 -6.71 -0.66
C VAL A 130 12.33 -5.82 -0.24
N GLY A 131 13.56 -6.34 -0.26
CA GLY A 131 14.73 -5.56 0.12
C GLY A 131 14.95 -4.33 -0.78
N LEU A 132 14.63 -4.43 -2.09
CA LEU A 132 14.72 -3.26 -2.97
C LEU A 132 13.65 -2.22 -2.63
N LEU A 133 12.38 -2.63 -2.48
CA LEU A 133 11.29 -1.75 -2.04
C LEU A 133 11.68 -0.97 -0.79
N GLU A 134 12.12 -1.68 0.26
CA GLU A 134 12.48 -1.05 1.53
C GLU A 134 13.62 -0.04 1.39
N ARG A 135 14.70 -0.40 0.67
CA ARG A 135 15.81 0.53 0.41
C ARG A 135 15.38 1.76 -0.41
N THR A 136 14.52 1.58 -1.43
CA THR A 136 14.03 2.67 -2.25
C THR A 136 13.23 3.67 -1.42
N VAL A 137 12.32 3.17 -0.58
CA VAL A 137 11.48 4.01 0.29
C VAL A 137 12.31 4.72 1.35
N LEU A 138 13.23 4.01 2.02
CA LEU A 138 14.11 4.62 3.03
C LEU A 138 15.08 5.63 2.42
N GLY A 139 15.57 5.40 1.19
CA GLY A 139 16.41 6.33 0.46
C GLY A 139 15.70 7.65 0.09
N ALA A 140 14.38 7.67 0.11
CA ALA A 140 13.53 8.85 -0.05
C ALA A 140 12.98 9.39 1.28
N ASP A 141 13.64 9.11 2.40
CA ASP A 141 13.22 9.49 3.75
C ASP A 141 11.79 9.04 4.10
N GLY A 142 11.30 7.96 3.48
CA GLY A 142 9.97 7.40 3.69
C GLY A 142 9.87 6.47 4.89
N VAL A 143 8.67 5.95 5.12
CA VAL A 143 8.35 4.96 6.15
C VAL A 143 8.03 3.62 5.50
N VAL A 144 8.71 2.57 5.92
CA VAL A 144 8.40 1.19 5.56
C VAL A 144 7.55 0.57 6.65
N VAL A 145 6.38 0.07 6.27
CA VAL A 145 5.46 -0.61 7.19
C VAL A 145 5.47 -2.10 6.89
N ARG A 146 6.08 -2.87 7.76
CA ARG A 146 6.09 -4.33 7.69
C ARG A 146 4.85 -4.88 8.39
N TYR A 147 3.89 -5.33 7.60
CA TYR A 147 2.68 -5.95 8.15
C TYR A 147 2.87 -7.45 8.37
N GLY A 148 2.22 -7.96 9.41
CA GLY A 148 1.90 -9.38 9.52
C GLY A 148 0.90 -9.82 8.45
N GLN A 149 0.69 -11.13 8.31
CA GLN A 149 -0.31 -11.67 7.40
C GLN A 149 -1.70 -11.14 7.78
N PHE A 150 -2.40 -10.55 6.83
CA PHE A 150 -3.73 -9.99 7.09
C PHE A 150 -4.76 -11.09 7.31
N PHE A 151 -5.56 -10.93 8.38
CA PHE A 151 -6.77 -11.71 8.58
C PHE A 151 -7.99 -10.81 8.81
N GLY A 152 -9.18 -11.38 8.67
CA GLY A 152 -10.45 -10.67 8.73
C GLY A 152 -11.12 -10.53 7.36
N PRO A 153 -12.24 -9.81 7.25
CA PRO A 153 -13.04 -9.74 6.03
C PRO A 153 -12.26 -9.28 4.81
N GLY A 154 -12.39 -10.01 3.70
CA GLY A 154 -11.75 -9.67 2.42
C GLY A 154 -10.28 -10.07 2.30
N THR A 155 -9.75 -10.83 3.26
CA THR A 155 -8.39 -11.38 3.24
C THR A 155 -8.40 -12.87 2.87
N TYR A 156 -7.22 -13.48 2.70
CA TYR A 156 -7.09 -14.95 2.56
C TYR A 156 -7.50 -15.73 3.81
N TYR A 157 -7.59 -15.06 4.96
CA TYR A 157 -7.94 -15.65 6.26
C TYR A 157 -9.17 -14.92 6.85
N PRO A 158 -10.37 -15.08 6.25
CA PRO A 158 -11.53 -14.28 6.65
C PRO A 158 -12.11 -14.65 8.02
N ILE A 159 -11.89 -15.89 8.50
CA ILE A 159 -12.49 -16.43 9.74
C ILE A 159 -11.40 -16.84 10.72
N THR A 160 -10.47 -17.70 10.30
CA THR A 160 -9.42 -18.25 11.15
C THR A 160 -8.11 -17.52 10.90
N PRO A 161 -7.52 -16.84 11.90
CA PRO A 161 -6.24 -16.16 11.73
C PRO A 161 -5.12 -17.15 11.37
N PRO A 162 -4.14 -16.75 10.53
CA PRO A 162 -2.94 -17.54 10.27
C PRO A 162 -2.03 -17.58 11.50
N GLY A 163 -0.95 -18.36 11.44
CA GLY A 163 0.15 -18.29 12.39
C GLY A 163 0.85 -16.91 12.35
N PRO A 164 1.55 -16.52 13.43
CA PRO A 164 2.31 -15.27 13.48
C PRO A 164 3.47 -15.27 12.45
N PRO A 165 3.91 -14.05 11.98
CA PRO A 165 3.37 -12.75 12.29
C PRO A 165 2.05 -12.49 11.54
N ARG A 166 1.05 -11.97 12.23
CA ARG A 166 -0.27 -11.69 11.67
C ARG A 166 -0.82 -10.37 12.20
N ILE A 167 -1.86 -9.82 11.57
CA ILE A 167 -2.58 -8.64 12.04
C ILE A 167 -4.00 -8.61 11.45
N HIS A 168 -4.99 -8.21 12.23
CA HIS A 168 -6.33 -7.96 11.69
C HIS A 168 -6.30 -6.76 10.74
N VAL A 169 -6.88 -6.91 9.53
CA VAL A 169 -6.76 -5.90 8.46
C VAL A 169 -7.28 -4.52 8.86
N GLY A 170 -8.37 -4.45 9.62
CA GLY A 170 -8.90 -3.19 10.14
C GLY A 170 -7.98 -2.54 11.17
N GLU A 171 -7.27 -3.34 11.99
CA GLU A 171 -6.27 -2.83 12.93
C GLU A 171 -5.03 -2.34 12.20
N ALA A 172 -4.56 -3.08 11.19
CA ALA A 172 -3.48 -2.64 10.32
C ALA A 172 -3.77 -1.26 9.71
N ALA A 173 -4.98 -1.06 9.19
CA ALA A 173 -5.40 0.24 8.64
C ALA A 173 -5.38 1.36 9.69
N ARG A 174 -5.95 1.12 10.89
CA ARG A 174 -5.93 2.12 12.00
C ARG A 174 -4.51 2.51 12.39
N ARG A 175 -3.63 1.51 12.60
CA ARG A 175 -2.23 1.77 12.96
C ARG A 175 -1.45 2.46 11.82
N THR A 176 -1.82 2.23 10.55
CA THR A 176 -1.21 2.94 9.43
C THR A 176 -1.51 4.45 9.46
N VAL A 177 -2.73 4.84 9.84
CA VAL A 177 -3.09 6.27 9.97
C VAL A 177 -2.18 7.00 10.95
N THR A 178 -1.74 6.36 12.04
CA THR A 178 -0.86 7.00 13.02
C THR A 178 0.56 7.24 12.50
N LEU A 179 0.92 6.69 11.34
CA LEU A 179 2.25 6.84 10.74
C LEU A 179 2.37 8.01 9.75
N LEU A 180 1.30 8.76 9.50
CA LEU A 180 1.32 9.87 8.53
C LEU A 180 2.40 10.90 8.83
N GLU A 181 2.73 11.13 10.10
CA GLU A 181 3.76 12.05 10.57
C GLU A 181 4.96 11.35 11.26
N ALA A 182 5.02 10.02 11.20
CA ALA A 182 6.08 9.25 11.85
C ALA A 182 7.47 9.57 11.23
N PRO A 183 8.59 9.54 11.94
CA PRO A 183 9.91 9.72 11.35
C PRO A 183 10.22 8.62 10.33
N SER A 184 11.13 8.90 9.38
CA SER A 184 11.63 7.88 8.44
C SER A 184 12.15 6.64 9.19
N GLY A 185 11.86 5.47 8.67
CA GLY A 185 12.30 4.22 9.27
C GLY A 185 11.40 3.03 8.95
N ILE A 186 11.62 1.93 9.65
CA ILE A 186 10.85 0.70 9.52
C ILE A 186 9.97 0.54 10.76
N VAL A 187 8.71 0.25 10.54
CA VAL A 187 7.72 0.01 11.60
C VAL A 187 7.04 -1.33 11.36
N ASP A 188 7.06 -2.22 12.34
CA ASP A 188 6.34 -3.49 12.29
C ASP A 188 4.91 -3.30 12.83
N ILE A 189 3.92 -3.71 12.04
CA ILE A 189 2.52 -3.76 12.44
C ILE A 189 2.07 -5.23 12.47
N VAL A 190 2.19 -5.82 13.63
CA VAL A 190 1.83 -7.21 13.93
C VAL A 190 0.99 -7.27 15.20
N ASP A 191 0.24 -8.37 15.39
CA ASP A 191 -0.41 -8.64 16.67
C ASP A 191 0.65 -9.08 17.69
N ASP A 192 0.63 -8.44 18.87
CA ASP A 192 1.52 -8.77 20.00
C ASP A 192 1.09 -10.05 20.74
N SER A 193 -0.03 -10.64 20.34
CA SER A 193 -0.55 -11.89 20.93
C SER A 193 0.07 -13.09 20.24
N GLY A 194 1.23 -13.53 20.74
CA GLY A 194 1.81 -14.83 20.48
C GLY A 194 1.21 -15.90 21.39
#